data_2ccbd04e2c699a4272d31ed0b3f452e6
#
_entry.id   2ccbd04e2c699a4272d31ed0b3f452e6
#
_cell.length_a   1.000
_cell.length_b   1.000
_cell.length_c   1.000
_cell.angle_alpha   90.00
_cell.angle_beta   90.00
_cell.angle_gamma   90.00
#
_symmetry.space_group_name_H-M   'P 1'
#
loop_
_entity.id
_entity.type
_entity.pdbx_description
1 polymer ?
#
loop_
_entity_poly.entity_id
_entity_poly.type
_entity_poly.pdbx_seq_one_letter_code
_entity_poly.pdbx_strand_id
1 'polypeptide(L)'
;MITSVRHLSMKFGDYRALDDVNLDIGEGEFVAVLGPSGCGKTTLLRLLAGFFIPSAGTISMNGSVVAENGYGSSPNQRNIGMVFQSYALWPHMTVFQQILFPLRHSRIKTWTKKDMEERAMEMLCLVGMGHLAGRYPSELSGGQRQRVALARSLADKPGLLLMDEPLSNLDAKLKIEMRKEISRIHRETHSSILYVTHDQSEAMGMADRIVIMKDGVVQQIGTPKEIFSNPANPFVAQFVGQTNLIPGKWQDDCFICGKGEVIRNRHVPHSFHKADCYPVKPEQVNLVEAGQSGLLATVESTEYQGFRSKILLALEDHTVIEALLDSRIPVKPGQTFGIKLETA
;
A
#
# COMPACT_ATOMS: atom_id res chain seq x y z
N MET A 1 2.67 -9.00 18.59
CA MET A 1 2.09 -10.32 18.16
C MET A 1 2.70 -10.67 16.82
N ILE A 2 3.27 -11.85 16.67
CA ILE A 2 3.78 -12.34 15.39
C ILE A 2 2.65 -13.06 14.65
N THR A 3 2.40 -12.66 13.40
CA THR A 3 1.40 -13.32 12.53
C THR A 3 2.11 -13.89 11.32
N SER A 4 1.88 -15.18 11.06
CA SER A 4 2.45 -15.90 9.92
C SER A 4 1.36 -16.42 9.00
N VAL A 5 1.54 -16.17 7.71
CA VAL A 5 0.69 -16.68 6.62
C VAL A 5 1.55 -17.58 5.74
N ARG A 6 1.10 -18.83 5.50
CA ARG A 6 1.84 -19.80 4.71
C ARG A 6 0.94 -20.47 3.67
N HIS A 7 1.38 -20.37 2.41
CA HIS A 7 0.71 -20.98 1.25
C HIS A 7 -0.79 -20.66 1.18
N LEU A 8 -1.18 -19.45 1.63
CA LEU A 8 -2.57 -19.07 1.77
C LEU A 8 -3.23 -18.86 0.41
N SER A 9 -4.28 -19.63 0.17
CA SER A 9 -5.08 -19.50 -1.05
C SER A 9 -6.57 -19.38 -0.71
N MET A 10 -7.30 -18.60 -1.54
CA MET A 10 -8.74 -18.41 -1.39
C MET A 10 -9.44 -18.45 -2.74
N LYS A 11 -10.49 -19.28 -2.84
CA LYS A 11 -11.33 -19.41 -4.02
C LYS A 11 -12.77 -19.06 -3.69
N PHE A 12 -13.45 -18.39 -4.60
CA PHE A 12 -14.89 -18.14 -4.61
C PHE A 12 -15.46 -18.76 -5.89
N GLY A 13 -15.99 -19.97 -5.80
CA GLY A 13 -16.30 -20.77 -6.98
C GLY A 13 -15.03 -21.00 -7.81
N ASP A 14 -15.06 -20.66 -9.09
CA ASP A 14 -13.92 -20.79 -10.00
C ASP A 14 -12.91 -19.63 -9.91
N TYR A 15 -13.30 -18.51 -9.25
CA TYR A 15 -12.44 -17.34 -9.10
C TYR A 15 -11.44 -17.54 -7.97
N ARG A 16 -10.14 -17.47 -8.30
CA ARG A 16 -9.05 -17.51 -7.33
C ARG A 16 -8.68 -16.11 -6.89
N ALA A 17 -9.12 -15.71 -5.69
CA ALA A 17 -8.88 -14.39 -5.13
C ALA A 17 -7.50 -14.25 -4.49
N LEU A 18 -6.93 -15.35 -3.97
CA LEU A 18 -5.55 -15.43 -3.48
C LEU A 18 -4.93 -16.73 -3.94
N ASP A 19 -3.65 -16.69 -4.32
CA ASP A 19 -2.88 -17.82 -4.77
C ASP A 19 -1.50 -17.85 -4.11
N ASP A 20 -1.28 -18.83 -3.25
CA ASP A 20 0.00 -19.11 -2.58
C ASP A 20 0.63 -17.91 -1.86
N VAL A 21 -0.16 -17.13 -1.13
CA VAL A 21 0.32 -15.95 -0.39
C VAL A 21 1.11 -16.39 0.84
N ASN A 22 2.35 -15.87 0.94
CA ASN A 22 3.24 -16.06 2.07
C ASN A 22 3.63 -14.71 2.66
N LEU A 23 3.40 -14.50 3.97
CA LEU A 23 3.64 -13.22 4.64
C LEU A 23 3.88 -13.44 6.14
N ASP A 24 4.88 -12.76 6.68
CA ASP A 24 5.08 -12.59 8.13
C ASP A 24 4.87 -11.14 8.51
N ILE A 25 4.18 -10.92 9.64
CA ILE A 25 4.03 -9.61 10.28
C ILE A 25 4.68 -9.71 11.65
N GLY A 26 5.72 -8.91 11.84
CA GLY A 26 6.46 -8.85 13.10
C GLY A 26 5.71 -8.12 14.21
N GLU A 27 6.21 -8.23 15.44
CA GLU A 27 5.68 -7.49 16.57
C GLU A 27 6.02 -6.00 16.44
N GLY A 28 5.02 -5.13 16.58
CA GLY A 28 5.18 -3.69 16.41
C GLY A 28 5.49 -3.25 14.97
N GLU A 29 5.36 -4.14 13.97
CA GLU A 29 5.64 -3.83 12.57
C GLU A 29 4.43 -3.21 11.87
N PHE A 30 4.67 -2.19 11.06
CA PHE A 30 3.68 -1.59 10.16
C PHE A 30 3.86 -2.16 8.75
N VAL A 31 2.99 -3.08 8.34
CA VAL A 31 3.00 -3.68 6.99
C VAL A 31 1.88 -3.08 6.15
N ALA A 32 2.22 -2.49 5.01
CA ALA A 32 1.22 -2.04 4.04
C ALA A 32 1.03 -3.07 2.92
N VAL A 33 -0.21 -3.33 2.53
CA VAL A 33 -0.55 -4.16 1.36
C VAL A 33 -1.05 -3.24 0.26
N LEU A 34 -0.32 -3.21 -0.84
CA LEU A 34 -0.54 -2.31 -1.97
C LEU A 34 -0.76 -3.12 -3.26
N GLY A 35 -1.63 -2.64 -4.14
CA GLY A 35 -1.92 -3.28 -5.43
C GLY A 35 -3.17 -2.71 -6.09
N PRO A 36 -3.42 -3.03 -7.37
CA PRO A 36 -4.61 -2.56 -8.09
C PRO A 36 -5.90 -3.07 -7.46
N SER A 37 -7.03 -2.47 -7.84
CA SER A 37 -8.34 -2.93 -7.41
C SER A 37 -8.57 -4.38 -7.83
N GLY A 38 -9.16 -5.19 -6.93
CA GLY A 38 -9.45 -6.60 -7.22
C GLY A 38 -8.28 -7.57 -7.06
N CYS A 39 -7.06 -7.14 -6.71
CA CYS A 39 -5.90 -8.02 -6.58
C CYS A 39 -5.86 -8.90 -5.31
N GLY A 40 -6.91 -8.87 -4.46
CA GLY A 40 -7.00 -9.75 -3.28
C GLY A 40 -6.69 -9.12 -1.91
N LYS A 41 -6.34 -7.84 -1.81
CA LYS A 41 -5.95 -7.15 -0.56
C LYS A 41 -7.00 -7.30 0.56
N THR A 42 -8.24 -6.90 0.27
CA THR A 42 -9.36 -7.01 1.23
C THR A 42 -9.68 -8.47 1.56
N THR A 43 -9.49 -9.41 0.61
CA THR A 43 -9.65 -10.84 0.87
C THR A 43 -8.60 -11.35 1.87
N LEU A 44 -7.34 -10.98 1.69
CA LEU A 44 -6.26 -11.29 2.64
C LEU A 44 -6.58 -10.74 4.04
N LEU A 45 -6.99 -9.47 4.11
CA LEU A 45 -7.35 -8.83 5.37
C LEU A 45 -8.53 -9.53 6.05
N ARG A 46 -9.58 -9.90 5.30
CA ARG A 46 -10.75 -10.61 5.84
C ARG A 46 -10.45 -12.03 6.30
N LEU A 47 -9.52 -12.73 5.66
CA LEU A 47 -9.00 -14.03 6.12
C LEU A 47 -8.25 -13.89 7.44
N LEU A 48 -7.39 -12.89 7.56
CA LEU A 48 -6.69 -12.57 8.81
C LEU A 48 -7.68 -12.16 9.92
N ALA A 49 -8.73 -11.43 9.57
CA ALA A 49 -9.79 -11.06 10.51
C ALA A 49 -10.68 -12.24 10.95
N GLY A 50 -10.68 -13.36 10.21
CA GLY A 50 -11.52 -14.52 10.50
C GLY A 50 -12.94 -14.45 9.95
N PHE A 51 -13.19 -13.57 8.97
CA PHE A 51 -14.47 -13.52 8.25
C PHE A 51 -14.59 -14.59 7.18
N PHE A 52 -13.45 -15.11 6.71
CA PHE A 52 -13.39 -16.20 5.74
C PHE A 52 -12.52 -17.34 6.25
N ILE A 53 -12.79 -18.54 5.78
CA ILE A 53 -11.96 -19.73 5.97
C ILE A 53 -11.17 -19.93 4.68
N PRO A 54 -9.84 -20.13 4.74
CA PRO A 54 -9.03 -20.30 3.55
C PRO A 54 -9.34 -21.59 2.81
N SER A 55 -9.17 -21.60 1.49
CA SER A 55 -9.31 -22.81 0.68
C SER A 55 -8.07 -23.71 0.78
N ALA A 56 -6.90 -23.12 1.09
CA ALA A 56 -5.64 -23.84 1.36
C ALA A 56 -4.68 -22.94 2.15
N GLY A 57 -3.66 -23.55 2.74
CA GLY A 57 -2.65 -22.86 3.54
C GLY A 57 -3.08 -22.63 4.98
N THR A 58 -2.26 -21.88 5.72
CA THR A 58 -2.45 -21.67 7.16
C THR A 58 -2.23 -20.22 7.56
N ILE A 59 -2.95 -19.78 8.59
CA ILE A 59 -2.71 -18.52 9.31
C ILE A 59 -2.42 -18.87 10.76
N SER A 60 -1.28 -18.41 11.26
CA SER A 60 -0.89 -18.59 12.67
C SER A 60 -0.70 -17.24 13.34
N MET A 61 -1.12 -17.12 14.61
CA MET A 61 -0.93 -15.94 15.45
C MET A 61 -0.29 -16.38 16.76
N ASN A 62 0.87 -15.79 17.11
CA ASN A 62 1.69 -16.19 18.27
C ASN A 62 1.97 -17.70 18.31
N GLY A 63 2.27 -18.30 17.16
CA GLY A 63 2.56 -19.74 17.04
C GLY A 63 1.34 -20.66 17.04
N SER A 64 0.13 -20.14 17.31
CA SER A 64 -1.10 -20.93 17.27
C SER A 64 -1.79 -20.80 15.92
N VAL A 65 -2.19 -21.91 15.29
CA VAL A 65 -2.97 -21.91 14.05
C VAL A 65 -4.37 -21.40 14.34
N VAL A 66 -4.75 -20.31 13.68
CA VAL A 66 -6.09 -19.68 13.79
C VAL A 66 -6.97 -19.90 12.56
N ALA A 67 -6.38 -20.32 11.44
CA ALA A 67 -7.13 -20.75 10.27
C ALA A 67 -6.28 -21.68 9.39
N GLU A 68 -6.94 -22.67 8.81
CA GLU A 68 -6.41 -23.60 7.81
C GLU A 68 -7.56 -24.11 6.93
N ASN A 69 -7.26 -24.99 5.95
CA ASN A 69 -8.31 -25.53 5.08
C ASN A 69 -9.43 -26.20 5.90
N GLY A 70 -10.65 -25.70 5.75
CA GLY A 70 -11.84 -26.22 6.45
C GLY A 70 -11.98 -25.80 7.91
N TYR A 71 -11.01 -25.05 8.48
CA TYR A 71 -11.07 -24.55 9.85
C TYR A 71 -10.72 -23.06 9.94
N GLY A 72 -11.42 -22.33 10.79
CA GLY A 72 -11.09 -20.95 11.11
C GLY A 72 -11.74 -20.50 12.41
N SER A 73 -10.93 -19.95 13.34
CA SER A 73 -11.45 -19.27 14.51
C SER A 73 -12.20 -17.99 14.11
N SER A 74 -13.32 -17.72 14.77
CA SER A 74 -14.12 -16.51 14.52
C SER A 74 -13.36 -15.23 14.91
N PRO A 75 -13.75 -14.05 14.37
CA PRO A 75 -13.06 -12.77 14.65
C PRO A 75 -12.91 -12.46 16.15
N ASN A 76 -13.94 -12.76 16.95
CA ASN A 76 -13.95 -12.51 18.39
C ASN A 76 -13.08 -13.47 19.23
N GLN A 77 -12.48 -14.47 18.58
CA GLN A 77 -11.49 -15.40 19.18
C GLN A 77 -10.06 -15.03 18.79
N ARG A 78 -9.89 -14.05 17.90
CA ARG A 78 -8.58 -13.56 17.48
C ARG A 78 -8.26 -12.26 18.21
N ASN A 79 -7.01 -12.11 18.63
CA ASN A 79 -6.56 -10.87 19.29
C ASN A 79 -6.28 -9.78 18.22
N ILE A 80 -7.33 -9.30 17.56
CA ILE A 80 -7.25 -8.32 16.49
C ILE A 80 -8.18 -7.12 16.73
N GLY A 81 -7.77 -5.94 16.26
CA GLY A 81 -8.62 -4.78 16.05
C GLY A 81 -8.85 -4.58 14.55
N MET A 82 -9.97 -3.96 14.17
CA MET A 82 -10.25 -3.68 12.77
C MET A 82 -10.83 -2.29 12.57
N VAL A 83 -10.28 -1.56 11.58
CA VAL A 83 -10.82 -0.31 11.06
C VAL A 83 -11.33 -0.57 9.65
N PHE A 84 -12.63 -0.38 9.44
CA PHE A 84 -13.30 -0.58 8.15
C PHE A 84 -13.27 0.70 7.32
N GLN A 85 -13.32 0.57 6.01
CA GLN A 85 -13.42 1.69 5.07
C GLN A 85 -14.60 2.64 5.36
N SER A 86 -15.75 2.09 5.80
CA SER A 86 -16.94 2.85 6.18
C SER A 86 -16.94 3.35 7.63
N TYR A 87 -15.82 3.14 8.36
CA TYR A 87 -15.68 3.36 9.81
C TYR A 87 -16.54 2.45 10.69
N ALA A 88 -17.67 1.95 10.20
CA ALA A 88 -18.60 1.04 10.88
C ALA A 88 -18.95 1.49 12.31
N LEU A 89 -19.25 2.79 12.51
CA LEU A 89 -19.73 3.32 13.78
C LEU A 89 -21.24 3.07 13.93
N TRP A 90 -21.66 2.62 15.11
CA TRP A 90 -23.08 2.42 15.41
C TRP A 90 -23.78 3.77 15.59
N PRO A 91 -24.81 4.11 14.80
CA PRO A 91 -25.41 5.44 14.80
C PRO A 91 -26.14 5.79 16.12
N HIS A 92 -26.57 4.79 16.88
CA HIS A 92 -27.30 4.93 18.15
C HIS A 92 -26.40 4.96 19.41
N MET A 93 -25.07 4.87 19.23
CA MET A 93 -24.10 4.93 20.33
C MET A 93 -23.33 6.24 20.30
N THR A 94 -23.09 6.83 21.46
CA THR A 94 -22.20 7.98 21.59
C THR A 94 -20.74 7.58 21.33
N VAL A 95 -19.89 8.56 21.07
CA VAL A 95 -18.44 8.38 20.88
C VAL A 95 -17.83 7.55 22.01
N PHE A 96 -18.17 7.86 23.26
CA PHE A 96 -17.69 7.10 24.41
C PHE A 96 -18.20 5.64 24.40
N GLN A 97 -19.47 5.43 24.08
CA GLN A 97 -20.05 4.09 24.00
C GLN A 97 -19.43 3.23 22.89
N GLN A 98 -19.02 3.84 21.76
CA GLN A 98 -18.29 3.16 20.70
C GLN A 98 -17.01 2.50 21.23
N ILE A 99 -16.27 3.19 22.11
CA ILE A 99 -15.03 2.68 22.66
C ILE A 99 -15.28 1.67 23.79
N LEU A 100 -16.30 1.88 24.59
CA LEU A 100 -16.69 0.93 25.64
C LEU A 100 -17.16 -0.43 25.11
N PHE A 101 -17.75 -0.46 23.91
CA PHE A 101 -18.35 -1.67 23.38
C PHE A 101 -17.37 -2.85 23.25
N PRO A 102 -16.19 -2.71 22.60
CA PRO A 102 -15.23 -3.82 22.52
C PRO A 102 -14.71 -4.24 23.90
N LEU A 103 -14.51 -3.31 24.84
CA LEU A 103 -14.06 -3.63 26.18
C LEU A 103 -15.07 -4.49 26.97
N ARG A 104 -16.37 -4.18 26.83
CA ARG A 104 -17.45 -4.97 27.46
C ARG A 104 -17.60 -6.38 26.90
N HIS A 105 -17.22 -6.59 25.65
CA HIS A 105 -17.36 -7.86 24.93
C HIS A 105 -16.04 -8.57 24.69
N SER A 106 -14.95 -8.06 25.32
CA SER A 106 -13.64 -8.70 25.24
C SER A 106 -13.71 -10.14 25.74
N ARG A 107 -13.15 -11.07 24.95
CA ARG A 107 -12.94 -12.47 25.35
C ARG A 107 -11.47 -12.77 25.67
N ILE A 108 -10.61 -11.79 25.46
CA ILE A 108 -9.16 -11.90 25.60
C ILE A 108 -8.74 -11.41 26.98
N LYS A 109 -9.44 -10.39 27.48
CA LYS A 109 -9.10 -9.73 28.75
C LYS A 109 -10.35 -9.43 29.56
N THR A 110 -10.27 -9.67 30.89
CA THR A 110 -11.30 -9.26 31.83
C THR A 110 -11.04 -7.83 32.28
N TRP A 111 -12.00 -6.94 32.06
CA TRP A 111 -11.96 -5.54 32.44
C TRP A 111 -12.95 -5.28 33.58
N THR A 112 -12.54 -4.53 34.62
CA THR A 112 -13.52 -4.00 35.56
C THR A 112 -14.26 -2.81 34.94
N LYS A 113 -15.42 -2.44 35.49
CA LYS A 113 -16.19 -1.28 35.00
C LYS A 113 -15.34 -0.01 35.00
N LYS A 114 -14.59 0.23 36.09
CA LYS A 114 -13.72 1.38 36.25
C LYS A 114 -12.61 1.38 35.18
N ASP A 115 -11.92 0.24 35.00
CA ASP A 115 -10.83 0.14 34.03
C ASP A 115 -11.33 0.36 32.59
N MET A 116 -12.55 -0.11 32.26
CA MET A 116 -13.16 0.12 30.95
C MET A 116 -13.43 1.62 30.71
N GLU A 117 -13.96 2.33 31.69
CA GLU A 117 -14.26 3.76 31.60
C GLU A 117 -12.97 4.60 31.47
N GLU A 118 -11.96 4.30 32.29
CA GLU A 118 -10.65 4.95 32.24
C GLU A 118 -9.97 4.67 30.88
N ARG A 119 -9.97 3.42 30.43
CA ARG A 119 -9.39 3.04 29.12
C ARG A 119 -10.11 3.69 27.94
N ALA A 120 -11.44 3.78 27.99
CA ALA A 120 -12.20 4.45 26.94
C ALA A 120 -11.83 5.93 26.83
N MET A 121 -11.70 6.63 27.97
CA MET A 121 -11.28 8.03 27.97
C MET A 121 -9.81 8.19 27.54
N GLU A 122 -8.92 7.30 27.97
CA GLU A 122 -7.52 7.28 27.49
C GLU A 122 -7.46 7.21 25.98
N MET A 123 -8.21 6.29 25.34
CA MET A 123 -8.24 6.15 23.88
C MET A 123 -8.84 7.36 23.17
N LEU A 124 -9.87 7.97 23.74
CA LEU A 124 -10.44 9.21 23.21
C LEU A 124 -9.45 10.39 23.32
N CYS A 125 -8.72 10.49 24.41
CA CYS A 125 -7.67 11.49 24.58
C CYS A 125 -6.51 11.27 23.60
N LEU A 126 -6.10 10.01 23.39
CA LEU A 126 -5.05 9.63 22.42
C LEU A 126 -5.33 10.17 21.03
N VAL A 127 -6.60 10.11 20.57
CA VAL A 127 -7.01 10.60 19.24
C VAL A 127 -7.58 12.05 19.28
N GLY A 128 -7.46 12.77 20.40
CA GLY A 128 -7.94 14.14 20.55
C GLY A 128 -9.47 14.31 20.55
N MET A 129 -10.22 13.26 20.88
CA MET A 129 -11.69 13.22 20.81
C MET A 129 -12.37 13.26 22.20
N GLY A 130 -11.63 13.41 23.30
CA GLY A 130 -12.18 13.38 24.66
C GLY A 130 -13.32 14.39 24.90
N HIS A 131 -13.23 15.60 24.33
CA HIS A 131 -14.25 16.65 24.43
C HIS A 131 -15.54 16.35 23.66
N LEU A 132 -15.54 15.34 22.78
CA LEU A 132 -16.70 14.91 22.00
C LEU A 132 -17.28 13.57 22.47
N ALA A 133 -16.89 13.07 23.65
CA ALA A 133 -17.28 11.77 24.19
C ALA A 133 -18.80 11.51 24.22
N GLY A 134 -19.61 12.56 24.45
CA GLY A 134 -21.09 12.49 24.48
C GLY A 134 -21.79 12.64 23.12
N ARG A 135 -21.04 12.95 22.03
CA ARG A 135 -21.62 13.16 20.69
C ARG A 135 -21.96 11.83 20.01
N TYR A 136 -22.88 11.90 19.04
CA TYR A 136 -23.20 10.77 18.15
C TYR A 136 -22.42 10.86 16.83
N PRO A 137 -22.23 9.74 16.10
CA PRO A 137 -21.52 9.73 14.82
C PRO A 137 -22.06 10.69 13.76
N SER A 138 -23.37 10.98 13.77
CA SER A 138 -24.01 11.93 12.86
C SER A 138 -23.58 13.38 13.08
N GLU A 139 -23.06 13.71 14.27
CA GLU A 139 -22.59 15.05 14.64
C GLU A 139 -21.10 15.26 14.35
N LEU A 140 -20.42 14.25 13.79
CA LEU A 140 -18.96 14.24 13.56
C LEU A 140 -18.63 14.43 12.08
N SER A 141 -17.50 15.12 11.83
CA SER A 141 -16.86 15.14 10.51
C SER A 141 -16.30 13.76 10.12
N GLY A 142 -15.95 13.56 8.83
CA GLY A 142 -15.34 12.32 8.33
C GLY A 142 -14.06 11.94 9.10
N GLY A 143 -13.14 12.90 9.28
CA GLY A 143 -11.92 12.67 10.04
C GLY A 143 -12.15 12.38 11.53
N GLN A 144 -13.16 13.02 12.14
CA GLN A 144 -13.54 12.73 13.52
C GLN A 144 -14.12 11.31 13.66
N ARG A 145 -14.97 10.88 12.73
CA ARG A 145 -15.48 9.49 12.69
C ARG A 145 -14.36 8.48 12.56
N GLN A 146 -13.37 8.76 11.72
CA GLN A 146 -12.20 7.90 11.56
C GLN A 146 -11.38 7.80 12.86
N ARG A 147 -11.10 8.93 13.54
CA ARG A 147 -10.38 8.94 14.83
C ARG A 147 -11.12 8.10 15.86
N VAL A 148 -12.44 8.19 15.93
CA VAL A 148 -13.26 7.36 16.83
C VAL A 148 -13.16 5.87 16.46
N ALA A 149 -13.22 5.51 15.17
CA ALA A 149 -13.07 4.13 14.72
C ALA A 149 -11.68 3.57 15.05
N LEU A 150 -10.63 4.38 14.92
CA LEU A 150 -9.27 4.02 15.30
C LEU A 150 -9.14 3.81 16.82
N ALA A 151 -9.65 4.75 17.64
CA ALA A 151 -9.66 4.61 19.09
C ALA A 151 -10.41 3.35 19.55
N ARG A 152 -11.57 3.06 18.93
CA ARG A 152 -12.36 1.85 19.18
C ARG A 152 -11.56 0.57 18.90
N SER A 153 -10.86 0.53 17.77
CA SER A 153 -10.10 -0.65 17.35
C SER A 153 -8.88 -0.92 18.23
N LEU A 154 -8.34 0.12 18.91
CA LEU A 154 -7.20 0.03 19.82
C LEU A 154 -7.59 -0.19 21.29
N ALA A 155 -8.88 -0.05 21.62
CA ALA A 155 -9.33 -0.04 23.02
C ALA A 155 -8.95 -1.30 23.78
N ASP A 156 -9.17 -2.48 23.21
CA ASP A 156 -8.90 -3.78 23.83
C ASP A 156 -7.43 -4.24 23.71
N LYS A 157 -6.51 -3.34 23.30
CA LYS A 157 -5.08 -3.62 23.12
C LYS A 157 -4.86 -4.84 22.17
N PRO A 158 -5.31 -4.77 20.93
CA PRO A 158 -5.16 -5.87 19.99
C PRO A 158 -3.68 -6.15 19.71
N GLY A 159 -3.35 -7.42 19.46
CA GLY A 159 -2.02 -7.81 19.02
C GLY A 159 -1.74 -7.46 17.56
N LEU A 160 -2.79 -7.39 16.73
CA LEU A 160 -2.72 -6.95 15.33
C LEU A 160 -3.89 -6.02 15.01
N LEU A 161 -3.59 -4.87 14.45
CA LEU A 161 -4.58 -3.92 13.95
C LEU A 161 -4.68 -4.05 12.43
N LEU A 162 -5.88 -4.37 11.94
CA LEU A 162 -6.21 -4.48 10.53
C LEU A 162 -6.91 -3.21 10.05
N MET A 163 -6.45 -2.61 8.97
CA MET A 163 -7.04 -1.39 8.40
C MET A 163 -7.38 -1.60 6.93
N ASP A 164 -8.66 -1.52 6.57
CA ASP A 164 -9.15 -1.70 5.20
C ASP A 164 -9.46 -0.34 4.57
N GLU A 165 -8.52 0.18 3.76
CA GLU A 165 -8.60 1.49 3.08
C GLU A 165 -9.12 2.63 3.97
N PRO A 166 -8.55 2.85 5.17
CA PRO A 166 -9.18 3.72 6.17
C PRO A 166 -9.23 5.20 5.76
N LEU A 167 -8.39 5.64 4.81
CA LEU A 167 -8.33 7.03 4.36
C LEU A 167 -9.05 7.31 3.05
N SER A 168 -9.63 6.30 2.39
CA SER A 168 -10.20 6.42 1.04
C SER A 168 -11.32 7.48 0.92
N ASN A 169 -12.11 7.67 1.97
CA ASN A 169 -13.26 8.58 1.99
C ASN A 169 -12.94 10.01 2.48
N LEU A 170 -11.66 10.37 2.57
CA LEU A 170 -11.21 11.69 3.03
C LEU A 170 -10.66 12.53 1.89
N ASP A 171 -10.77 13.86 2.02
CA ASP A 171 -10.10 14.80 1.13
C ASP A 171 -8.57 14.78 1.29
N ALA A 172 -7.85 15.31 0.31
CA ALA A 172 -6.38 15.23 0.25
C ALA A 172 -5.68 15.86 1.47
N LYS A 173 -6.18 17.00 1.98
CA LYS A 173 -5.59 17.67 3.16
C LYS A 173 -5.76 16.82 4.41
N LEU A 174 -6.96 16.31 4.62
CA LEU A 174 -7.30 15.47 5.77
C LEU A 174 -6.56 14.12 5.72
N LYS A 175 -6.35 13.54 4.52
CA LYS A 175 -5.49 12.34 4.35
C LYS A 175 -4.07 12.58 4.90
N ILE A 176 -3.46 13.73 4.59
CA ILE A 176 -2.11 14.07 5.08
C ILE A 176 -2.08 14.17 6.61
N GLU A 177 -3.08 14.81 7.21
CA GLU A 177 -3.19 14.94 8.66
C GLU A 177 -3.38 13.57 9.33
N MET A 178 -4.28 12.74 8.77
CA MET A 178 -4.57 11.41 9.31
C MET A 178 -3.41 10.42 9.16
N ARG A 179 -2.61 10.49 8.09
CA ARG A 179 -1.37 9.70 7.97
C ARG A 179 -0.40 10.00 9.12
N LYS A 180 -0.18 11.27 9.41
CA LYS A 180 0.68 11.68 10.54
C LYS A 180 0.14 11.16 11.87
N GLU A 181 -1.18 11.22 12.05
CA GLU A 181 -1.85 10.74 13.25
C GLU A 181 -1.72 9.21 13.42
N ILE A 182 -1.99 8.44 12.38
CA ILE A 182 -1.81 6.97 12.40
C ILE A 182 -0.36 6.61 12.72
N SER A 183 0.62 7.27 12.07
CA SER A 183 2.04 7.04 12.34
C SER A 183 2.43 7.42 13.78
N ARG A 184 1.86 8.50 14.35
CA ARG A 184 2.07 8.89 15.75
C ARG A 184 1.53 7.81 16.70
N ILE A 185 0.28 7.38 16.49
CA ILE A 185 -0.37 6.37 17.30
C ILE A 185 0.38 5.03 17.23
N HIS A 186 0.83 4.62 16.03
CA HIS A 186 1.66 3.42 15.88
C HIS A 186 2.92 3.49 16.74
N ARG A 187 3.67 4.61 16.71
CA ARG A 187 4.87 4.80 17.52
C ARG A 187 4.59 4.79 19.03
N GLU A 188 3.46 5.36 19.45
CA GLU A 188 3.08 5.42 20.88
C GLU A 188 2.57 4.09 21.42
N THR A 189 1.89 3.30 20.58
CA THR A 189 1.25 2.05 21.02
C THR A 189 2.06 0.80 20.72
N HIS A 190 3.06 0.90 19.81
CA HIS A 190 3.82 -0.25 19.30
C HIS A 190 2.93 -1.41 18.79
N SER A 191 1.75 -1.08 18.28
CA SER A 191 0.82 -2.09 17.74
C SER A 191 1.31 -2.61 16.40
N SER A 192 1.25 -3.93 16.17
CA SER A 192 1.44 -4.46 14.82
C SER A 192 0.28 -4.04 13.92
N ILE A 193 0.54 -3.57 12.71
CA ILE A 193 -0.47 -3.05 11.78
C ILE A 193 -0.38 -3.76 10.44
N LEU A 194 -1.51 -4.22 9.91
CA LEU A 194 -1.67 -4.52 8.48
C LEU A 194 -2.59 -3.48 7.86
N TYR A 195 -2.06 -2.69 6.96
CA TYR A 195 -2.72 -1.55 6.34
C TYR A 195 -2.97 -1.81 4.85
N VAL A 196 -4.21 -1.95 4.45
CA VAL A 196 -4.59 -2.12 3.05
C VAL A 196 -4.89 -0.76 2.43
N THR A 197 -4.26 -0.46 1.30
CA THR A 197 -4.51 0.76 0.54
C THR A 197 -4.25 0.56 -0.96
N HIS A 198 -4.80 1.44 -1.78
CA HIS A 198 -4.41 1.62 -3.19
C HIS A 198 -3.55 2.88 -3.39
N ASP A 199 -3.36 3.70 -2.35
CA ASP A 199 -2.56 4.93 -2.39
C ASP A 199 -1.09 4.63 -2.05
N GLN A 200 -0.22 4.78 -3.05
CA GLN A 200 1.22 4.55 -2.90
C GLN A 200 1.86 5.49 -1.87
N SER A 201 1.40 6.75 -1.80
CA SER A 201 1.96 7.73 -0.88
C SER A 201 1.65 7.41 0.59
N GLU A 202 0.54 6.69 0.85
CA GLU A 202 0.21 6.17 2.17
C GLU A 202 1.19 5.05 2.56
N ALA A 203 1.33 4.03 1.69
CA ALA A 203 2.21 2.90 1.94
C ALA A 203 3.68 3.32 2.08
N MET A 204 4.17 4.15 1.14
CA MET A 204 5.56 4.61 1.13
C MET A 204 5.90 5.52 2.34
N GLY A 205 4.92 6.26 2.84
CA GLY A 205 5.13 7.23 3.92
C GLY A 205 4.97 6.69 5.34
N MET A 206 4.34 5.53 5.53
CA MET A 206 4.00 5.01 6.85
C MET A 206 4.54 3.62 7.16
N ALA A 207 4.73 2.77 6.14
CA ALA A 207 5.03 1.36 6.38
C ALA A 207 6.52 1.10 6.59
N ASP A 208 6.82 0.14 7.47
CA ASP A 208 8.16 -0.46 7.60
C ASP A 208 8.43 -1.40 6.42
N ARG A 209 7.41 -2.18 6.02
CA ARG A 209 7.45 -3.05 4.84
C ARG A 209 6.17 -2.92 4.02
N ILE A 210 6.33 -3.08 2.70
CA ILE A 210 5.24 -3.06 1.74
C ILE A 210 5.15 -4.43 1.07
N VAL A 211 3.93 -4.94 0.92
CA VAL A 211 3.58 -6.14 0.16
C VAL A 211 2.88 -5.68 -1.11
N ILE A 212 3.52 -5.87 -2.26
CA ILE A 212 2.91 -5.57 -3.56
C ILE A 212 2.17 -6.80 -4.05
N MET A 213 0.88 -6.64 -4.35
CA MET A 213 0.03 -7.72 -4.85
C MET A 213 -0.51 -7.43 -6.25
N LYS A 214 -0.59 -8.47 -7.08
CA LYS A 214 -1.26 -8.46 -8.37
C LYS A 214 -1.94 -9.80 -8.61
N ASP A 215 -3.20 -9.81 -9.05
CA ASP A 215 -3.97 -10.99 -9.44
C ASP A 215 -3.91 -12.14 -8.39
N GLY A 216 -4.07 -11.80 -7.12
CA GLY A 216 -4.05 -12.75 -6.00
C GLY A 216 -2.66 -13.22 -5.55
N VAL A 217 -1.60 -12.75 -6.20
CA VAL A 217 -0.21 -13.19 -5.95
C VAL A 217 0.63 -12.03 -5.40
N VAL A 218 1.52 -12.35 -4.47
CA VAL A 218 2.54 -11.41 -3.98
C VAL A 218 3.64 -11.26 -5.03
N GLN A 219 3.88 -10.05 -5.49
CA GLN A 219 4.89 -9.71 -6.50
C GLN A 219 6.23 -9.36 -5.87
N GLN A 220 6.21 -8.64 -4.75
CA GLN A 220 7.40 -8.25 -4.00
C GLN A 220 7.02 -7.90 -2.56
N ILE A 221 7.92 -8.18 -1.62
CA ILE A 221 7.88 -7.69 -0.24
C ILE A 221 9.23 -7.03 0.05
N GLY A 222 9.22 -5.84 0.63
CA GLY A 222 10.43 -5.12 1.00
C GLY A 222 10.13 -3.81 1.70
N THR A 223 11.16 -3.11 2.13
CA THR A 223 11.04 -1.74 2.63
C THR A 223 10.59 -0.80 1.52
N PRO A 224 9.98 0.37 1.82
CA PRO A 224 9.63 1.37 0.81
C PRO A 224 10.79 1.69 -0.14
N LYS A 225 12.00 1.85 0.41
CA LYS A 225 13.20 2.14 -0.38
C LYS A 225 13.57 1.00 -1.32
N GLU A 226 13.55 -0.25 -0.86
CA GLU A 226 13.86 -1.42 -1.70
C GLU A 226 12.84 -1.57 -2.84
N ILE A 227 11.54 -1.46 -2.55
CA ILE A 227 10.47 -1.56 -3.56
C ILE A 227 10.65 -0.50 -4.65
N PHE A 228 10.97 0.76 -4.25
CA PHE A 228 11.14 1.87 -5.18
C PHE A 228 12.45 1.81 -5.97
N SER A 229 13.57 1.42 -5.32
CA SER A 229 14.91 1.44 -5.95
C SER A 229 15.23 0.16 -6.71
N ASN A 230 14.72 -1.00 -6.22
CA ASN A 230 15.03 -2.32 -6.76
C ASN A 230 13.74 -3.12 -7.03
N PRO A 231 12.89 -2.68 -7.97
CA PRO A 231 11.66 -3.38 -8.28
C PRO A 231 11.96 -4.77 -8.85
N ALA A 232 11.28 -5.79 -8.34
CA ALA A 232 11.52 -7.19 -8.70
C ALA A 232 11.10 -7.55 -10.14
N ASN A 233 10.18 -6.79 -10.72
CA ASN A 233 9.67 -7.04 -12.07
C ASN A 233 9.07 -5.76 -12.69
N PRO A 234 8.78 -5.79 -14.02
CA PRO A 234 8.21 -4.65 -14.74
C PRO A 234 6.92 -4.09 -14.12
N PHE A 235 6.05 -4.97 -13.61
CA PHE A 235 4.80 -4.53 -12.96
C PHE A 235 5.09 -3.67 -11.72
N VAL A 236 5.97 -4.12 -10.82
CA VAL A 236 6.31 -3.37 -9.60
C VAL A 236 6.94 -2.03 -9.97
N ALA A 237 7.86 -2.00 -10.96
CA ALA A 237 8.51 -0.79 -11.44
C ALA A 237 7.50 0.26 -11.94
N GLN A 238 6.56 -0.14 -12.79
CA GLN A 238 5.52 0.75 -13.31
C GLN A 238 4.53 1.15 -12.21
N PHE A 239 4.07 0.17 -11.42
CA PHE A 239 3.02 0.40 -10.44
C PHE A 239 3.45 1.32 -9.29
N VAL A 240 4.70 1.19 -8.79
CA VAL A 240 5.18 2.00 -7.65
C VAL A 240 5.99 3.22 -8.09
N GLY A 241 6.87 3.06 -9.08
CA GLY A 241 7.84 4.08 -9.49
C GLY A 241 7.42 4.89 -10.70
N GLN A 242 6.26 4.63 -11.31
CA GLN A 242 5.88 5.18 -12.62
C GLN A 242 7.01 5.04 -13.64
N THR A 243 7.81 3.95 -13.49
CA THR A 243 9.01 3.71 -14.26
C THR A 243 8.65 3.42 -15.72
N ASN A 244 9.31 4.09 -16.65
CA ASN A 244 9.24 3.77 -18.06
C ASN A 244 9.84 2.38 -18.31
N LEU A 245 9.23 1.63 -19.20
CA LEU A 245 9.78 0.37 -19.73
C LEU A 245 10.18 0.62 -21.17
N ILE A 246 11.47 0.84 -21.42
CA ILE A 246 12.00 1.06 -22.77
C ILE A 246 12.03 -0.29 -23.48
N PRO A 247 11.37 -0.46 -24.64
CA PRO A 247 11.43 -1.71 -25.39
C PRO A 247 12.80 -1.89 -26.08
N GLY A 248 13.24 -3.14 -26.16
CA GLY A 248 14.54 -3.46 -26.78
C GLY A 248 14.87 -4.93 -26.67
N LYS A 249 16.15 -5.27 -26.74
CA LYS A 249 16.63 -6.65 -26.64
C LYS A 249 17.80 -6.76 -25.70
N TRP A 250 17.79 -7.77 -24.86
CA TRP A 250 18.91 -8.12 -24.01
C TRP A 250 19.85 -9.09 -24.70
N GLN A 251 21.13 -8.78 -24.68
CA GLN A 251 22.22 -9.66 -25.08
C GLN A 251 23.23 -9.69 -23.91
N ASP A 252 23.21 -10.78 -23.16
CA ASP A 252 23.93 -10.91 -21.90
C ASP A 252 23.58 -9.73 -20.93
N ASP A 253 24.59 -8.96 -20.52
CA ASP A 253 24.46 -7.78 -19.64
C ASP A 253 24.21 -6.46 -20.41
N CYS A 254 23.94 -6.53 -21.71
CA CYS A 254 23.75 -5.37 -22.55
C CYS A 254 22.31 -5.31 -23.04
N PHE A 255 21.66 -4.16 -22.85
CA PHE A 255 20.36 -3.87 -23.43
C PHE A 255 20.53 -3.02 -24.70
N ILE A 256 19.91 -3.42 -25.78
CA ILE A 256 19.96 -2.75 -27.09
C ILE A 256 18.58 -2.18 -27.40
N CYS A 257 18.48 -0.87 -27.58
CA CYS A 257 17.23 -0.19 -27.91
C CYS A 257 17.39 0.79 -29.10
N GLY A 258 16.27 1.23 -29.66
CA GLY A 258 16.22 2.16 -30.79
C GLY A 258 17.11 1.73 -31.97
N LYS A 259 17.90 2.65 -32.50
CA LYS A 259 18.84 2.42 -33.63
C LYS A 259 20.18 1.83 -33.18
N GLY A 260 20.18 0.90 -32.22
CA GLY A 260 21.38 0.21 -31.76
C GLY A 260 22.08 0.90 -30.59
N GLU A 261 21.37 1.74 -29.83
CA GLU A 261 21.91 2.28 -28.57
C GLU A 261 22.07 1.16 -27.55
N VAL A 262 23.25 1.07 -26.94
CA VAL A 262 23.61 -0.03 -26.03
C VAL A 262 23.77 0.50 -24.60
N ILE A 263 22.97 -0.06 -23.69
CA ILE A 263 23.03 0.22 -22.26
C ILE A 263 23.64 -1.00 -21.54
N ARG A 264 24.73 -0.80 -20.83
CA ARG A 264 25.35 -1.86 -20.02
C ARG A 264 24.90 -1.71 -18.57
N ASN A 265 24.17 -2.72 -18.07
CA ASN A 265 23.75 -2.73 -16.67
C ASN A 265 23.55 -4.17 -16.18
N ARG A 266 24.43 -4.60 -15.24
CA ARG A 266 24.42 -5.94 -14.63
C ARG A 266 23.44 -6.11 -13.48
N HIS A 267 22.79 -5.03 -13.04
CA HIS A 267 21.98 -5.05 -11.82
C HIS A 267 20.47 -5.10 -12.09
N VAL A 268 20.06 -5.17 -13.36
CA VAL A 268 18.62 -5.26 -13.70
C VAL A 268 18.12 -6.69 -13.48
N PRO A 269 17.02 -6.90 -12.71
CA PRO A 269 16.46 -8.22 -12.46
C PRO A 269 16.12 -8.99 -13.76
N HIS A 270 16.32 -10.30 -13.76
CA HIS A 270 16.10 -11.17 -14.92
C HIS A 270 14.66 -11.14 -15.48
N SER A 271 13.68 -10.73 -14.65
CA SER A 271 12.28 -10.50 -15.07
C SER A 271 12.16 -9.45 -16.18
N PHE A 272 13.03 -8.42 -16.18
CA PHE A 272 13.07 -7.39 -17.23
C PHE A 272 13.72 -7.93 -18.52
N HIS A 273 14.73 -8.82 -18.40
CA HIS A 273 15.31 -9.52 -19.54
C HIS A 273 14.25 -10.37 -20.25
N LYS A 274 13.45 -11.13 -19.50
CA LYS A 274 12.34 -11.92 -20.07
C LYS A 274 11.25 -11.08 -20.70
N ALA A 275 11.07 -9.85 -20.24
CA ALA A 275 10.08 -8.92 -20.77
C ALA A 275 10.62 -8.04 -21.93
N ASP A 276 11.87 -8.24 -22.34
CA ASP A 276 12.54 -7.45 -23.38
C ASP A 276 12.41 -5.94 -23.16
N CYS A 277 12.59 -5.48 -21.91
CA CYS A 277 12.49 -4.07 -21.58
C CYS A 277 13.58 -3.63 -20.57
N TYR A 278 13.88 -2.32 -20.57
CA TYR A 278 14.78 -1.68 -19.64
C TYR A 278 14.05 -0.65 -18.76
N PRO A 279 14.16 -0.71 -17.43
CA PRO A 279 13.48 0.22 -16.54
C PRO A 279 14.22 1.55 -16.45
N VAL A 280 13.52 2.66 -16.70
CA VAL A 280 14.06 4.02 -16.59
C VAL A 280 13.05 4.92 -15.89
N LYS A 281 13.47 5.60 -14.83
CA LYS A 281 12.58 6.55 -14.15
C LYS A 281 12.40 7.82 -14.99
N PRO A 282 11.25 8.52 -14.88
CA PRO A 282 11.01 9.77 -15.60
C PRO A 282 12.11 10.83 -15.39
N GLU A 283 12.71 10.86 -14.21
CA GLU A 283 13.81 11.78 -13.86
C GLU A 283 15.15 11.43 -14.52
N GLN A 284 15.30 10.20 -15.03
CA GLN A 284 16.51 9.71 -15.69
C GLN A 284 16.46 9.88 -17.22
N VAL A 285 15.36 10.41 -17.73
CA VAL A 285 15.16 10.68 -19.17
C VAL A 285 15.61 12.11 -19.47
N ASN A 286 16.70 12.26 -20.22
CA ASN A 286 17.22 13.55 -20.65
C ASN A 286 16.96 13.76 -22.14
N LEU A 287 16.51 14.97 -22.51
CA LEU A 287 16.35 15.38 -23.91
C LEU A 287 17.66 15.96 -24.44
N VAL A 288 18.08 15.49 -25.59
CA VAL A 288 19.25 15.98 -26.34
C VAL A 288 18.85 16.30 -27.79
N GLU A 289 19.72 16.94 -28.55
CA GLU A 289 19.45 17.16 -29.99
C GLU A 289 19.25 15.85 -30.73
N ALA A 290 18.34 15.82 -31.70
CA ALA A 290 17.91 14.61 -32.42
C ALA A 290 19.05 13.79 -33.08
N GLY A 291 20.24 14.38 -33.30
CA GLY A 291 21.42 13.67 -33.85
C GLY A 291 22.37 13.09 -32.79
N GLN A 292 22.12 13.29 -31.51
CA GLN A 292 23.05 12.94 -30.41
C GLN A 292 22.69 11.62 -29.70
N SER A 293 21.60 10.95 -30.08
CA SER A 293 21.19 9.66 -29.53
C SER A 293 20.54 8.78 -30.60
N GLY A 294 20.70 7.47 -30.47
CA GLY A 294 20.03 6.47 -31.33
C GLY A 294 18.57 6.24 -30.95
N LEU A 295 18.10 6.76 -29.80
CA LEU A 295 16.70 6.68 -29.35
C LEU A 295 16.03 8.04 -29.59
N LEU A 296 15.10 8.09 -30.54
CA LEU A 296 14.36 9.32 -30.89
C LEU A 296 12.95 9.27 -30.31
N ALA A 297 12.46 10.43 -29.85
CA ALA A 297 11.09 10.58 -29.39
C ALA A 297 10.49 11.92 -29.82
N THR A 298 9.19 11.91 -30.09
CA THR A 298 8.41 13.12 -30.38
C THR A 298 7.56 13.48 -29.17
N VAL A 299 7.53 14.77 -28.83
CA VAL A 299 6.73 15.28 -27.72
C VAL A 299 5.24 15.21 -28.06
N GLU A 300 4.47 14.43 -27.31
CA GLU A 300 3.01 14.38 -27.44
C GLU A 300 2.32 15.48 -26.63
N SER A 301 2.73 15.62 -25.36
CA SER A 301 2.14 16.63 -24.47
C SER A 301 3.11 17.08 -23.39
N THR A 302 2.81 18.24 -22.83
CA THR A 302 3.54 18.82 -21.70
C THR A 302 2.57 19.24 -20.62
N GLU A 303 2.83 18.84 -19.37
CA GLU A 303 2.05 19.20 -18.20
C GLU A 303 2.93 19.96 -17.20
N TYR A 304 2.59 21.19 -16.90
CA TYR A 304 3.31 22.03 -15.94
C TYR A 304 2.94 21.63 -14.50
N GLN A 305 3.93 21.28 -13.70
CA GLN A 305 3.77 20.87 -12.29
C GLN A 305 4.57 21.76 -11.31
N GLY A 306 4.74 23.03 -11.62
CA GLY A 306 5.50 23.98 -10.83
C GLY A 306 6.99 24.00 -11.21
N PHE A 307 7.87 23.48 -10.37
CA PHE A 307 9.32 23.44 -10.66
C PHE A 307 9.71 22.46 -11.77
N ARG A 308 8.84 21.51 -12.07
CA ARG A 308 9.05 20.49 -13.11
C ARG A 308 7.89 20.47 -14.08
N SER A 309 8.17 20.02 -15.29
CA SER A 309 7.17 19.69 -16.31
C SER A 309 7.24 18.20 -16.61
N LYS A 310 6.08 17.57 -16.60
CA LYS A 310 5.90 16.19 -17.07
C LYS A 310 5.72 16.21 -18.56
N ILE A 311 6.56 15.50 -19.30
CA ILE A 311 6.57 15.44 -20.75
C ILE A 311 6.23 14.03 -21.16
N LEU A 312 5.19 13.86 -22.01
CA LEU A 312 4.91 12.58 -22.67
C LEU A 312 5.64 12.56 -24.00
N LEU A 313 6.38 11.50 -24.23
CA LEU A 313 7.28 11.32 -25.37
C LEU A 313 6.92 10.01 -26.09
N ALA A 314 6.52 10.10 -27.38
CA ALA A 314 6.30 8.92 -28.22
C ALA A 314 7.62 8.52 -28.88
N LEU A 315 8.07 7.29 -28.64
CA LEU A 315 9.19 6.68 -29.34
C LEU A 315 8.81 6.30 -30.79
N GLU A 316 9.79 5.96 -31.63
CA GLU A 316 9.55 5.57 -33.05
C GLU A 316 8.64 4.33 -33.18
N ASP A 317 8.58 3.45 -32.18
CA ASP A 317 7.72 2.27 -32.12
C ASP A 317 6.34 2.54 -31.48
N HIS A 318 5.98 3.82 -31.30
CA HIS A 318 4.77 4.29 -30.63
C HIS A 318 4.70 4.00 -29.11
N THR A 319 5.75 3.51 -28.50
CA THR A 319 5.81 3.42 -27.03
C THR A 319 5.85 4.82 -26.43
N VAL A 320 4.93 5.10 -25.50
CA VAL A 320 4.91 6.38 -24.78
C VAL A 320 5.71 6.26 -23.49
N ILE A 321 6.65 7.17 -23.30
CA ILE A 321 7.45 7.30 -22.08
C ILE A 321 7.26 8.66 -21.45
N GLU A 322 7.51 8.77 -20.16
CA GLU A 322 7.45 10.01 -19.38
C GLU A 322 8.86 10.55 -19.11
N ALA A 323 9.04 11.85 -19.26
CA ALA A 323 10.21 12.56 -18.74
C ALA A 323 9.77 13.62 -17.74
N LEU A 324 10.54 13.82 -16.68
CA LEU A 324 10.29 14.85 -15.69
C LEU A 324 11.45 15.87 -15.71
N LEU A 325 11.24 16.98 -16.38
CA LEU A 325 12.25 17.98 -16.65
C LEU A 325 12.04 19.26 -15.82
N ASP A 326 13.10 20.08 -15.69
CA ASP A 326 12.98 21.43 -15.15
C ASP A 326 12.01 22.25 -16.02
N SER A 327 11.01 22.89 -15.40
CA SER A 327 9.96 23.65 -16.11
C SER A 327 10.47 24.86 -16.91
N ARG A 328 11.73 25.28 -16.69
CA ARG A 328 12.40 26.34 -17.44
C ARG A 328 12.87 25.88 -18.83
N ILE A 329 12.96 24.56 -19.06
CA ILE A 329 13.32 24.02 -20.36
C ILE A 329 12.10 24.12 -21.29
N PRO A 330 12.19 24.91 -22.38
CA PRO A 330 11.06 25.12 -23.28
C PRO A 330 10.89 23.89 -24.17
N VAL A 331 9.83 23.13 -23.94
CA VAL A 331 9.46 21.94 -24.74
C VAL A 331 8.03 22.13 -25.25
N LYS A 332 7.80 21.87 -26.55
CA LYS A 332 6.47 22.01 -27.18
C LYS A 332 6.04 20.71 -27.86
N PRO A 333 4.74 20.39 -27.85
CA PRO A 333 4.22 19.27 -28.62
C PRO A 333 4.64 19.33 -30.08
N GLY A 334 4.93 18.16 -30.65
CA GLY A 334 5.40 17.98 -32.02
C GLY A 334 6.92 18.15 -32.23
N GLN A 335 7.67 18.60 -31.23
CA GLN A 335 9.14 18.63 -31.31
C GLN A 335 9.73 17.23 -31.17
N THR A 336 10.78 16.91 -31.91
CA THR A 336 11.51 15.65 -31.83
C THR A 336 12.87 15.85 -31.18
N PHE A 337 13.21 15.01 -30.23
CA PHE A 337 14.46 15.00 -29.48
C PHE A 337 15.14 13.63 -29.52
N GLY A 338 16.46 13.61 -29.35
CA GLY A 338 17.17 12.42 -28.93
C GLY A 338 16.95 12.19 -27.44
N ILE A 339 16.87 10.94 -27.04
CA ILE A 339 16.71 10.54 -25.65
C ILE A 339 18.02 9.94 -25.12
N LYS A 340 18.56 10.55 -24.08
CA LYS A 340 19.70 10.01 -23.33
C LYS A 340 19.21 9.52 -21.98
N LEU A 341 19.46 8.25 -21.69
CA LEU A 341 19.06 7.61 -20.45
C LEU A 341 20.24 7.68 -19.44
N GLU A 342 19.99 8.25 -18.27
CA GLU A 342 20.94 8.15 -17.15
C GLU A 342 20.81 6.76 -16.54
N THR A 343 21.85 5.95 -16.67
CA THR A 343 21.96 4.65 -15.99
C THR A 343 22.51 4.86 -14.59
N ALA A 344 21.81 4.31 -13.58
CA ALA A 344 22.20 4.37 -12.18
C ALA A 344 23.46 3.52 -11.91
#